data_3c38a9d01d9d3b8913ab0e0db218e560
#
_entry.id   3c38a9d01d9d3b8913ab0e0db218e560
#
_cell.length_a   1.000
_cell.length_b   1.000
_cell.length_c   1.000
_cell.angle_alpha   90.00
_cell.angle_beta   90.00
_cell.angle_gamma   90.00
#
_symmetry.space_group_name_H-M   'P 1'
#
loop_
_entity.id
_entity.type
_entity.pdbx_description
1 polymer ?
#
loop_
_entity_poly.entity_id
_entity_poly.type
_entity_poly.pdbx_seq_one_letter_code
_entity_poly.pdbx_strand_id
1 'polypeptide(L)'
;MQPILPPVDRAALKAELTPERKVRDTNKASNEIYIFSAAECPALMREVGRLREEAFRNAGGGTGREVDIDEEDLASDGYYQLIVWDPSAEQIVGGYRFIVCTTSFPRHLSTEHYFRFSDKFRRRFLPRTIELGRSFVQPAYQVRQNAKSLYALDNLWDGLGALIVLNPGIKYLFGKVTMYTSYKAVARNALIWFLRRYFPDRDRLVEGIRPLQLDLDDPYYEQLFTGENYQENYRILIQKIREFNENIPPLINAYMNLSPTMRVFDTVSNPDFGGVEETGILLTINDIYDEKRKRYTRWNGWRRNLKARREAFRLHLIDHLARIKKKKAAN
;
A
#
# COMPACT_ATOMS: atom_id res chain seq x y z
N MET A 1 18.56 -15.53 -8.27
CA MET A 1 17.56 -15.40 -7.18
C MET A 1 17.75 -16.52 -6.19
N GLN A 2 17.72 -16.22 -4.89
CA GLN A 2 17.75 -17.23 -3.83
C GLN A 2 16.43 -18.02 -3.80
N PRO A 3 16.43 -19.30 -3.36
CA PRO A 3 15.19 -20.02 -3.08
C PRO A 3 14.36 -19.29 -2.03
N ILE A 4 13.05 -19.25 -2.20
CA ILE A 4 12.15 -18.68 -1.19
C ILE A 4 12.09 -19.63 0.00
N LEU A 5 12.09 -19.11 1.22
CA LEU A 5 11.98 -19.91 2.44
C LEU A 5 10.70 -20.76 2.45
N PRO A 6 10.71 -21.94 3.11
CA PRO A 6 9.49 -22.71 3.32
C PRO A 6 8.50 -21.92 4.22
N PRO A 7 7.20 -22.26 4.14
CA PRO A 7 6.19 -21.66 5.01
C PRO A 7 6.53 -21.81 6.50
N VAL A 8 6.25 -20.80 7.27
CA VAL A 8 6.38 -20.83 8.74
C VAL A 8 5.30 -21.72 9.34
N ASP A 9 5.64 -22.43 10.41
CA ASP A 9 4.70 -23.28 11.13
C ASP A 9 3.46 -22.52 11.57
N ARG A 10 2.27 -23.09 11.30
CA ARG A 10 0.98 -22.45 11.60
C ARG A 10 0.74 -22.22 13.09
N ALA A 11 1.24 -23.11 13.94
CA ALA A 11 1.11 -22.95 15.38
C ALA A 11 1.91 -21.72 15.87
N ALA A 12 3.10 -21.51 15.32
CA ALA A 12 3.91 -20.32 15.61
C ALA A 12 3.22 -19.02 15.15
N LEU A 13 2.59 -19.03 13.95
CA LEU A 13 1.83 -17.88 13.47
C LEU A 13 0.64 -17.57 14.40
N LYS A 14 -0.13 -18.59 14.77
CA LYS A 14 -1.30 -18.45 15.65
C LYS A 14 -0.93 -17.96 17.03
N ALA A 15 0.21 -18.36 17.58
CA ALA A 15 0.69 -17.89 18.88
C ALA A 15 0.93 -16.37 18.91
N GLU A 16 1.29 -15.76 17.77
CA GLU A 16 1.50 -14.32 17.67
C GLU A 16 0.23 -13.52 17.32
N LEU A 17 -0.86 -14.20 16.87
CA LEU A 17 -2.15 -13.57 16.54
C LEU A 17 -3.01 -13.38 17.79
N THR A 18 -2.62 -12.47 18.67
CA THR A 18 -3.32 -12.21 19.93
C THR A 18 -4.51 -11.26 19.76
N PRO A 19 -5.50 -11.28 20.69
CA PRO A 19 -6.65 -10.36 20.65
C PRO A 19 -6.27 -8.87 20.66
N GLU A 20 -5.15 -8.51 21.29
CA GLU A 20 -4.64 -7.12 21.39
C GLU A 20 -4.18 -6.60 20.04
N ARG A 21 -3.67 -7.49 19.17
CA ARG A 21 -3.21 -7.17 17.80
C ARG A 21 -4.34 -7.21 16.79
N LYS A 22 -5.46 -7.88 17.12
CA LYS A 22 -6.64 -7.91 16.26
C LYS A 22 -7.33 -6.56 16.22
N VAL A 23 -7.41 -5.98 15.03
CA VAL A 23 -8.03 -4.67 14.82
C VAL A 23 -9.54 -4.80 14.61
N ARG A 24 -9.94 -5.69 13.70
CA ARG A 24 -11.36 -5.94 13.37
C ARG A 24 -11.53 -7.20 12.50
N ASP A 25 -12.77 -7.61 12.35
CA ASP A 25 -13.15 -8.54 11.29
C ASP A 25 -13.36 -7.79 9.97
N THR A 26 -13.17 -8.47 8.86
CA THR A 26 -13.46 -7.92 7.54
C THR A 26 -14.97 -7.88 7.27
N ASN A 27 -15.41 -6.99 6.38
CA ASN A 27 -16.82 -6.89 6.00
C ASN A 27 -17.30 -8.12 5.18
N LYS A 28 -16.39 -8.83 4.53
CA LYS A 28 -16.65 -9.98 3.69
C LYS A 28 -15.63 -11.09 3.94
N ALA A 29 -16.01 -12.33 3.66
CA ALA A 29 -15.18 -13.54 3.76
C ALA A 29 -14.82 -13.98 5.19
N SER A 30 -15.31 -13.32 6.24
CA SER A 30 -15.06 -13.65 7.65
C SER A 30 -13.57 -13.76 7.99
N ASN A 31 -12.75 -12.90 7.40
CA ASN A 31 -11.34 -12.79 7.69
C ASN A 31 -11.11 -11.80 8.85
N GLU A 32 -9.91 -11.80 9.39
CA GLU A 32 -9.51 -10.98 10.52
C GLU A 32 -8.35 -10.05 10.13
N ILE A 33 -8.32 -8.84 10.68
CA ILE A 33 -7.26 -7.87 10.43
C ILE A 33 -6.42 -7.71 11.68
N TYR A 34 -5.10 -7.85 11.52
CA TYR A 34 -4.12 -7.71 12.58
C TYR A 34 -3.08 -6.64 12.24
N ILE A 35 -2.55 -5.97 13.26
CA ILE A 35 -1.42 -5.03 13.17
C ILE A 35 -0.35 -5.45 14.16
N PHE A 36 0.91 -5.45 13.71
CA PHE A 36 2.06 -5.79 14.53
C PHE A 36 3.36 -5.15 14.01
N SER A 37 4.40 -5.12 14.82
CA SER A 37 5.77 -4.78 14.42
C SER A 37 6.62 -6.05 14.28
N ALA A 38 7.66 -5.98 13.46
CA ALA A 38 8.58 -7.12 13.26
C ALA A 38 9.22 -7.60 14.57
N ALA A 39 9.53 -6.66 15.47
CA ALA A 39 10.16 -6.98 16.77
C ALA A 39 9.25 -7.77 17.72
N GLU A 40 7.92 -7.61 17.58
CA GLU A 40 6.94 -8.26 18.44
C GLU A 40 6.46 -9.60 17.90
N CYS A 41 6.51 -9.77 16.59
CA CYS A 41 5.96 -10.92 15.89
C CYS A 41 6.94 -11.44 14.82
N PRO A 42 8.07 -12.03 15.24
CA PRO A 42 9.09 -12.49 14.31
C PRO A 42 8.63 -13.63 13.39
N ALA A 43 7.74 -14.52 13.86
CA ALA A 43 7.18 -15.58 13.03
C ALA A 43 6.25 -15.04 11.95
N LEU A 44 5.31 -14.14 12.32
CA LEU A 44 4.44 -13.46 11.36
C LEU A 44 5.24 -12.60 10.39
N MET A 45 6.26 -11.88 10.85
CA MET A 45 7.10 -11.07 9.97
C MET A 45 7.84 -11.92 8.94
N ARG A 46 8.36 -13.06 9.35
CA ARG A 46 9.05 -14.00 8.45
C ARG A 46 8.09 -14.54 7.38
N GLU A 47 6.87 -14.92 7.78
CA GLU A 47 5.86 -15.41 6.83
C GLU A 47 5.38 -14.28 5.89
N VAL A 48 5.18 -13.07 6.39
CA VAL A 48 4.88 -11.89 5.55
C VAL A 48 5.99 -11.66 4.53
N GLY A 49 7.25 -11.69 4.95
CA GLY A 49 8.39 -11.53 4.05
C GLY A 49 8.47 -12.62 2.98
N ARG A 50 8.19 -13.88 3.36
CA ARG A 50 8.11 -15.01 2.43
C ARG A 50 6.99 -14.81 1.39
N LEU A 51 5.79 -14.48 1.85
CA LEU A 51 4.62 -14.29 0.98
C LEU A 51 4.76 -13.05 0.06
N ARG A 52 5.40 -11.99 0.55
CA ARG A 52 5.75 -10.82 -0.26
C ARG A 52 6.66 -11.23 -1.41
N GLU A 53 7.75 -11.90 -1.10
CA GLU A 53 8.73 -12.30 -2.10
C GLU A 53 8.09 -13.24 -3.14
N GLU A 54 7.27 -14.21 -2.68
CA GLU A 54 6.54 -15.10 -3.56
C GLU A 54 5.57 -14.35 -4.48
N ALA A 55 4.74 -13.46 -3.91
CA ALA A 55 3.75 -12.70 -4.68
C ALA A 55 4.41 -11.75 -5.69
N PHE A 56 5.49 -11.08 -5.28
CA PHE A 56 6.19 -10.13 -6.14
C PHE A 56 6.99 -10.81 -7.25
N ARG A 57 7.67 -11.92 -6.97
CA ARG A 57 8.36 -12.72 -8.02
C ARG A 57 7.38 -13.25 -9.06
N ASN A 58 6.24 -13.76 -8.62
CA ASN A 58 5.22 -14.27 -9.53
C ASN A 58 4.67 -13.16 -10.47
N ALA A 59 4.76 -11.91 -10.05
CA ALA A 59 4.37 -10.76 -10.86
C ALA A 59 5.53 -10.16 -11.70
N GLY A 60 6.77 -10.65 -11.54
CA GLY A 60 7.94 -10.16 -12.26
C GLY A 60 8.78 -9.12 -11.53
N GLY A 61 8.59 -8.98 -10.21
CA GLY A 61 9.39 -8.12 -9.32
C GLY A 61 10.10 -8.93 -8.24
N GLY A 62 10.19 -8.36 -7.03
CA GLY A 62 10.77 -8.99 -5.86
C GLY A 62 12.22 -8.63 -5.64
N THR A 63 12.71 -8.95 -4.45
CA THR A 63 14.09 -8.64 -4.03
C THR A 63 15.11 -9.63 -4.53
N GLY A 64 14.68 -10.82 -4.94
CA GLY A 64 15.55 -11.96 -5.29
C GLY A 64 16.13 -12.68 -4.07
N ARG A 65 15.76 -12.27 -2.85
CA ARG A 65 16.20 -12.87 -1.58
C ARG A 65 15.27 -14.00 -1.15
N GLU A 66 15.61 -14.72 -0.11
CA GLU A 66 14.73 -15.76 0.46
C GLU A 66 13.42 -15.20 1.01
N VAL A 67 13.43 -13.94 1.48
CA VAL A 67 12.29 -13.18 2.01
C VAL A 67 12.41 -11.69 1.66
N ASP A 68 11.31 -11.01 1.44
CA ASP A 68 11.25 -9.55 1.31
C ASP A 68 11.07 -8.91 2.70
N ILE A 69 12.17 -8.77 3.41
CA ILE A 69 12.28 -8.03 4.67
C ILE A 69 13.47 -7.09 4.54
N ASP A 70 13.28 -5.83 4.84
CA ASP A 70 14.32 -4.79 4.75
C ASP A 70 14.62 -4.15 6.13
N GLU A 71 15.58 -3.23 6.14
CA GLU A 71 15.99 -2.55 7.38
C GLU A 71 14.86 -1.69 7.94
N GLU A 72 14.00 -1.14 7.09
CA GLU A 72 12.84 -0.37 7.51
C GLU A 72 11.78 -1.22 8.21
N ASP A 73 11.63 -2.50 7.84
CA ASP A 73 10.77 -3.44 8.55
C ASP A 73 11.33 -3.80 9.94
N LEU A 74 12.65 -3.96 10.05
CA LEU A 74 13.34 -4.44 11.27
C LEU A 74 13.71 -3.33 12.24
N ALA A 75 13.75 -2.10 11.81
CA ALA A 75 14.14 -1.00 12.67
C ALA A 75 13.19 -0.84 13.86
N SER A 76 13.74 -0.45 15.01
CA SER A 76 12.98 -0.28 16.25
C SER A 76 11.86 0.76 16.17
N ASP A 77 12.00 1.74 15.26
CA ASP A 77 11.01 2.76 14.91
C ASP A 77 10.44 2.48 13.48
N GLY A 78 10.47 1.21 13.03
CA GLY A 78 10.14 0.71 11.71
C GLY A 78 8.68 0.75 11.32
N TYR A 79 8.45 0.20 10.15
CA TYR A 79 7.10 0.04 9.64
C TYR A 79 6.34 -1.03 10.41
N TYR A 80 5.07 -0.75 10.67
CA TYR A 80 4.11 -1.76 11.11
C TYR A 80 3.61 -2.56 9.92
N GLN A 81 3.19 -3.79 10.23
CA GLN A 81 2.54 -4.68 9.29
C GLN A 81 1.05 -4.72 9.57
N LEU A 82 0.23 -4.54 8.54
CA LEU A 82 -1.19 -4.83 8.55
C LEU A 82 -1.41 -6.06 7.69
N ILE A 83 -2.00 -7.10 8.26
CA ILE A 83 -2.32 -8.33 7.55
C ILE A 83 -3.81 -8.64 7.61
N VAL A 84 -4.29 -9.32 6.57
CA VAL A 84 -5.57 -10.01 6.56
C VAL A 84 -5.29 -11.49 6.77
N TRP A 85 -5.88 -12.05 7.82
CA TRP A 85 -5.78 -13.46 8.22
C TRP A 85 -7.07 -14.20 7.90
N ASP A 86 -6.98 -15.35 7.25
CA ASP A 86 -8.09 -16.28 7.08
C ASP A 86 -8.06 -17.33 8.19
N PRO A 87 -8.94 -17.25 9.19
CA PRO A 87 -8.94 -18.20 10.31
C PRO A 87 -9.38 -19.61 9.90
N SER A 88 -10.09 -19.75 8.77
CA SER A 88 -10.54 -21.07 8.30
C SER A 88 -9.45 -21.84 7.56
N ALA A 89 -8.58 -21.16 6.85
CA ALA A 89 -7.43 -21.74 6.15
C ALA A 89 -6.15 -21.67 6.97
N GLU A 90 -6.15 -20.90 8.07
CA GLU A 90 -4.98 -20.58 8.90
C GLU A 90 -3.84 -20.01 8.08
N GLN A 91 -4.15 -18.97 7.27
CA GLN A 91 -3.22 -18.37 6.33
C GLN A 91 -3.39 -16.84 6.27
N ILE A 92 -2.27 -16.16 5.95
CA ILE A 92 -2.29 -14.73 5.61
C ILE A 92 -2.81 -14.58 4.17
N VAL A 93 -3.90 -13.84 3.98
CA VAL A 93 -4.47 -13.53 2.66
C VAL A 93 -3.62 -12.51 1.90
N GLY A 94 -3.13 -11.51 2.62
CA GLY A 94 -2.33 -10.42 2.09
C GLY A 94 -2.10 -9.36 3.16
N GLY A 95 -1.46 -8.27 2.77
CA GLY A 95 -1.13 -7.21 3.73
C GLY A 95 -0.54 -5.96 3.09
N TYR A 96 -0.25 -5.02 3.98
CA TYR A 96 0.50 -3.80 3.74
C TYR A 96 1.53 -3.61 4.83
N ARG A 97 2.64 -2.95 4.52
CA ARG A 97 3.39 -2.25 5.57
C ARG A 97 2.96 -0.78 5.60
N PHE A 98 3.03 -0.16 6.77
CA PHE A 98 2.68 1.24 6.91
C PHE A 98 3.46 1.92 8.03
N ILE A 99 3.60 3.23 7.91
CA ILE A 99 4.11 4.09 8.97
C ILE A 99 3.25 5.34 9.08
N VAL A 100 2.95 5.76 10.32
CA VAL A 100 2.25 7.02 10.58
C VAL A 100 3.29 8.12 10.69
N CYS A 101 3.32 9.02 9.71
CA CYS A 101 4.25 10.13 9.68
C CYS A 101 3.80 11.22 10.64
N THR A 102 4.56 11.47 11.69
CA THR A 102 4.31 12.56 12.66
C THR A 102 5.51 13.49 12.71
N THR A 103 5.30 14.69 13.25
CA THR A 103 6.39 15.69 13.44
C THR A 103 7.52 15.21 14.35
N SER A 104 7.25 14.19 15.16
CA SER A 104 8.23 13.60 16.09
C SER A 104 9.15 12.55 15.44
N PHE A 105 8.96 12.25 14.16
CA PHE A 105 9.73 11.27 13.43
C PHE A 105 10.57 11.92 12.32
N PRO A 106 11.82 12.31 12.60
CA PRO A 106 12.78 12.62 11.55
C PRO A 106 13.31 11.33 10.94
N ARG A 107 12.50 10.62 10.18
CA ARG A 107 12.88 9.36 9.57
C ARG A 107 12.89 9.48 8.07
N HIS A 108 13.85 8.81 7.45
CA HIS A 108 13.76 8.53 6.02
C HIS A 108 12.65 7.52 5.78
N LEU A 109 11.74 7.87 4.89
CA LEU A 109 10.69 6.98 4.44
C LEU A 109 11.21 6.10 3.30
N SER A 110 10.64 4.91 3.15
CA SER A 110 11.05 4.02 2.06
C SER A 110 10.85 4.65 0.67
N THR A 111 9.92 5.58 0.55
CA THR A 111 9.70 6.34 -0.69
C THR A 111 10.81 7.38 -0.94
N GLU A 112 11.55 7.85 0.06
CA GLU A 112 12.63 8.83 -0.12
C GLU A 112 13.86 8.27 -0.85
N HIS A 113 13.99 6.96 -0.99
CA HIS A 113 14.98 6.34 -1.87
C HIS A 113 14.73 6.66 -3.36
N TYR A 114 13.49 6.98 -3.71
CA TYR A 114 13.04 7.17 -5.09
C TYR A 114 12.51 8.57 -5.38
N PHE A 115 12.06 9.28 -4.35
CA PHE A 115 11.38 10.57 -4.49
C PHE A 115 11.97 11.63 -3.58
N ARG A 116 12.03 12.84 -4.11
CA ARG A 116 12.37 14.06 -3.36
C ARG A 116 11.10 14.78 -2.97
N PHE A 117 10.97 15.13 -1.70
CA PHE A 117 9.83 15.85 -1.15
C PHE A 117 10.10 17.34 -1.09
N SER A 118 9.17 18.16 -1.59
CA SER A 118 9.23 19.60 -1.43
C SER A 118 9.07 20.01 0.05
N ASP A 119 9.51 21.20 0.39
CA ASP A 119 9.31 21.79 1.72
C ASP A 119 7.82 21.89 2.08
N LYS A 120 6.97 22.19 1.07
CA LYS A 120 5.51 22.22 1.24
C LYS A 120 4.96 20.85 1.64
N PHE A 121 5.43 19.77 1.00
CA PHE A 121 5.04 18.41 1.34
C PHE A 121 5.49 18.04 2.75
N ARG A 122 6.77 18.25 3.06
CA ARG A 122 7.36 17.92 4.37
C ARG A 122 6.67 18.62 5.53
N ARG A 123 6.29 19.91 5.37
CA ARG A 123 5.72 20.70 6.48
C ARG A 123 4.21 20.59 6.60
N ARG A 124 3.47 20.45 5.48
CA ARG A 124 2.00 20.54 5.49
C ARG A 124 1.29 19.21 5.28
N PHE A 125 1.89 18.29 4.51
CA PHE A 125 1.27 17.01 4.15
C PHE A 125 1.80 15.88 5.02
N LEU A 126 3.10 15.67 5.01
CA LEU A 126 3.75 14.54 5.65
C LEU A 126 3.36 14.33 7.12
N PRO A 127 3.27 15.36 8.00
CA PRO A 127 2.88 15.16 9.39
C PRO A 127 1.45 14.65 9.62
N ARG A 128 0.66 14.59 8.55
CA ARG A 128 -0.74 14.12 8.56
C ARG A 128 -0.95 12.96 7.59
N THR A 129 0.11 12.22 7.30
CA THR A 129 0.14 11.17 6.29
C THR A 129 0.41 9.82 6.92
N ILE A 130 -0.20 8.77 6.40
CA ILE A 130 0.26 7.40 6.55
C ILE A 130 0.93 7.02 5.23
N GLU A 131 2.21 6.64 5.29
CA GLU A 131 2.86 6.00 4.16
C GLU A 131 2.51 4.52 4.15
N LEU A 132 2.14 4.03 2.97
CA LEU A 132 1.79 2.64 2.67
C LEU A 132 2.82 2.05 1.69
N GLY A 133 3.20 0.82 1.93
CA GLY A 133 4.11 0.11 1.04
C GLY A 133 3.88 -1.40 1.06
N ARG A 134 4.59 -2.11 0.18
CA ARG A 134 4.58 -3.57 0.14
C ARG A 134 3.19 -4.19 0.14
N SER A 135 2.24 -3.58 -0.60
CA SER A 135 0.92 -4.16 -0.81
C SER A 135 1.01 -5.50 -1.54
N PHE A 136 0.48 -6.56 -0.95
CA PHE A 136 0.46 -7.88 -1.59
C PHE A 136 -0.84 -8.64 -1.26
N VAL A 137 -1.20 -9.52 -2.17
CA VAL A 137 -2.13 -10.64 -1.95
C VAL A 137 -1.33 -11.90 -2.28
N GLN A 138 -1.34 -12.91 -1.41
CA GLN A 138 -0.61 -14.14 -1.70
C GLN A 138 -1.19 -14.86 -2.93
N PRO A 139 -0.38 -15.59 -3.71
CA PRO A 139 -0.80 -16.19 -4.98
C PRO A 139 -2.03 -17.10 -4.88
N ALA A 140 -2.18 -17.85 -3.79
CA ALA A 140 -3.33 -18.74 -3.56
C ALA A 140 -4.68 -17.98 -3.48
N TYR A 141 -4.66 -16.69 -3.16
CA TYR A 141 -5.83 -15.81 -3.12
C TYR A 141 -5.93 -14.89 -4.35
N GLN A 142 -5.15 -15.13 -5.39
CA GLN A 142 -5.24 -14.42 -6.68
C GLN A 142 -5.94 -15.27 -7.76
N VAL A 143 -6.15 -16.55 -7.52
CA VAL A 143 -6.76 -17.48 -8.48
C VAL A 143 -8.29 -17.44 -8.42
N ARG A 144 -8.94 -17.43 -9.60
CA ARG A 144 -10.42 -17.34 -9.71
C ARG A 144 -11.19 -18.49 -9.06
N GLN A 145 -10.57 -19.66 -8.90
CA GLN A 145 -11.19 -20.83 -8.29
C GLN A 145 -11.37 -20.71 -6.77
N ASN A 146 -10.69 -19.80 -6.13
CA ASN A 146 -10.88 -19.52 -4.70
C ASN A 146 -11.95 -18.44 -4.53
N ALA A 147 -13.11 -18.80 -3.97
CA ALA A 147 -14.22 -17.86 -3.75
C ALA A 147 -13.82 -16.64 -2.89
N LYS A 148 -12.86 -16.81 -1.97
CA LYS A 148 -12.34 -15.72 -1.13
C LYS A 148 -11.42 -14.74 -1.89
N SER A 149 -10.88 -15.14 -3.05
CA SER A 149 -10.06 -14.27 -3.90
C SER A 149 -10.80 -13.02 -4.34
N LEU A 150 -12.11 -13.12 -4.57
CA LEU A 150 -12.96 -11.98 -4.94
C LEU A 150 -12.94 -10.87 -3.88
N TYR A 151 -12.67 -11.21 -2.63
CA TYR A 151 -12.70 -10.27 -1.51
C TYR A 151 -11.31 -9.91 -0.98
N ALA A 152 -10.25 -10.53 -1.47
CA ALA A 152 -8.90 -10.33 -0.94
C ALA A 152 -8.48 -8.85 -0.95
N LEU A 153 -8.61 -8.18 -2.10
CA LEU A 153 -8.30 -6.76 -2.21
C LEU A 153 -9.27 -5.89 -1.40
N ASP A 154 -10.55 -6.24 -1.37
CA ASP A 154 -11.57 -5.51 -0.60
C ASP A 154 -11.30 -5.61 0.92
N ASN A 155 -10.83 -6.76 1.39
CA ASN A 155 -10.44 -6.96 2.78
C ASN A 155 -9.19 -6.13 3.16
N LEU A 156 -8.24 -5.94 2.23
CA LEU A 156 -7.13 -5.02 2.42
C LEU A 156 -7.62 -3.58 2.58
N TRP A 157 -8.63 -3.17 1.82
CA TRP A 157 -9.28 -1.86 1.99
C TRP A 157 -10.01 -1.72 3.33
N ASP A 158 -10.61 -2.78 3.85
CA ASP A 158 -11.14 -2.80 5.23
C ASP A 158 -10.03 -2.49 6.26
N GLY A 159 -8.83 -3.02 6.03
CA GLY A 159 -7.65 -2.72 6.83
C GLY A 159 -7.24 -1.25 6.77
N LEU A 160 -7.16 -0.67 5.56
CA LEU A 160 -6.87 0.76 5.39
C LEU A 160 -7.94 1.63 6.05
N GLY A 161 -9.22 1.26 5.94
CA GLY A 161 -10.31 1.92 6.65
C GLY A 161 -10.12 1.90 8.17
N ALA A 162 -9.63 0.78 8.70
CA ALA A 162 -9.30 0.70 10.12
C ALA A 162 -8.14 1.62 10.52
N LEU A 163 -7.08 1.73 9.71
CA LEU A 163 -5.98 2.68 9.94
C LEU A 163 -6.46 4.13 9.98
N ILE A 164 -7.34 4.52 9.06
CA ILE A 164 -7.94 5.87 9.03
C ILE A 164 -8.70 6.14 10.33
N VAL A 165 -9.48 5.18 10.78
CA VAL A 165 -10.31 5.30 11.99
C VAL A 165 -9.46 5.35 13.27
N LEU A 166 -8.39 4.57 13.35
CA LEU A 166 -7.47 4.57 14.48
C LEU A 166 -6.64 5.85 14.58
N ASN A 167 -6.45 6.55 13.46
CA ASN A 167 -5.62 7.76 13.37
C ASN A 167 -6.40 8.99 12.90
N PRO A 168 -7.31 9.57 13.70
CA PRO A 168 -8.22 10.64 13.28
C PRO A 168 -7.54 11.95 12.86
N GLY A 169 -6.27 12.16 13.20
CA GLY A 169 -5.46 13.31 12.78
C GLY A 169 -4.89 13.19 11.37
N ILE A 170 -4.93 12.01 10.78
CA ILE A 170 -4.40 11.74 9.45
C ILE A 170 -5.38 12.23 8.38
N LYS A 171 -4.83 12.86 7.36
CA LYS A 171 -5.56 13.42 6.21
C LYS A 171 -5.20 12.77 4.89
N TYR A 172 -4.04 12.13 4.81
CA TYR A 172 -3.48 11.64 3.57
C TYR A 172 -3.00 10.19 3.70
N LEU A 173 -3.18 9.43 2.62
CA LEU A 173 -2.49 8.17 2.37
C LEU A 173 -1.51 8.41 1.23
N PHE A 174 -0.26 8.03 1.43
CA PHE A 174 0.83 8.20 0.47
C PHE A 174 1.54 6.88 0.24
N GLY A 175 2.03 6.66 -0.96
CA GLY A 175 2.81 5.48 -1.30
C GLY A 175 3.15 5.44 -2.77
N LYS A 176 3.59 4.30 -3.23
CA LYS A 176 3.93 4.05 -4.62
C LYS A 176 3.23 2.81 -5.14
N VAL A 177 2.82 2.85 -6.39
CA VAL A 177 2.24 1.72 -7.10
C VAL A 177 3.21 1.20 -8.13
N THR A 178 3.27 -0.11 -8.26
CA THR A 178 4.23 -0.81 -9.11
C THR A 178 3.59 -1.20 -10.44
N MET A 179 4.30 -0.93 -11.53
CA MET A 179 4.10 -1.53 -12.84
C MET A 179 5.29 -2.44 -13.16
N TYR A 180 5.01 -3.68 -13.47
CA TYR A 180 6.03 -4.67 -13.75
C TYR A 180 6.57 -4.51 -15.18
N THR A 181 7.84 -4.88 -15.39
CA THR A 181 8.53 -4.72 -16.69
C THR A 181 7.91 -5.57 -17.81
N SER A 182 7.14 -6.59 -17.47
CA SER A 182 6.33 -7.36 -18.40
C SER A 182 5.16 -6.57 -19.00
N TYR A 183 4.73 -5.49 -18.35
CA TYR A 183 3.64 -4.66 -18.82
C TYR A 183 4.06 -3.87 -20.06
N LYS A 184 3.30 -3.98 -21.15
CA LYS A 184 3.68 -3.41 -22.45
C LYS A 184 3.85 -1.90 -22.40
N ALA A 185 4.97 -1.41 -22.90
CA ALA A 185 5.35 0.00 -22.86
C ALA A 185 4.26 0.95 -23.42
N VAL A 186 3.60 0.56 -24.51
CA VAL A 186 2.51 1.37 -25.11
C VAL A 186 1.31 1.50 -24.16
N ALA A 187 0.90 0.38 -23.53
CA ALA A 187 -0.17 0.39 -22.54
C ALA A 187 0.21 1.19 -21.29
N ARG A 188 1.47 1.04 -20.82
CA ARG A 188 2.04 1.82 -19.74
C ARG A 188 2.03 3.32 -20.03
N ASN A 189 2.49 3.73 -21.21
CA ASN A 189 2.57 5.13 -21.60
C ASN A 189 1.16 5.75 -21.65
N ALA A 190 0.19 5.07 -22.24
CA ALA A 190 -1.21 5.52 -22.24
C ALA A 190 -1.76 5.70 -20.80
N LEU A 191 -1.48 4.74 -19.92
CA LEU A 191 -1.89 4.83 -18.51
C LEU A 191 -1.22 6.00 -17.81
N ILE A 192 0.10 6.18 -17.95
CA ILE A 192 0.84 7.28 -17.29
C ILE A 192 0.38 8.64 -17.81
N TRP A 193 0.19 8.78 -19.13
CA TRP A 193 -0.34 10.01 -19.71
C TRP A 193 -1.71 10.34 -19.13
N PHE A 194 -2.63 9.35 -19.08
CA PHE A 194 -3.95 9.51 -18.51
C PHE A 194 -3.90 9.93 -17.04
N LEU A 195 -3.05 9.27 -16.25
CA LEU A 195 -2.86 9.60 -14.83
C LEU A 195 -2.35 11.03 -14.64
N ARG A 196 -1.37 11.46 -15.42
CA ARG A 196 -0.84 12.83 -15.38
C ARG A 196 -1.86 13.88 -15.80
N ARG A 197 -2.72 13.55 -16.76
CA ARG A 197 -3.78 14.45 -17.25
C ARG A 197 -4.89 14.67 -16.22
N TYR A 198 -5.33 13.61 -15.56
CA TYR A 198 -6.49 13.65 -14.68
C TYR A 198 -6.14 13.83 -13.20
N PHE A 199 -4.96 13.45 -12.78
CA PHE A 199 -4.52 13.48 -11.38
C PHE A 199 -3.17 14.20 -11.20
N PRO A 200 -2.97 15.39 -11.80
CA PRO A 200 -1.69 16.06 -11.76
C PRO A 200 -1.31 16.56 -10.37
N ASP A 201 -0.03 16.53 -10.06
CA ASP A 201 0.53 17.27 -8.93
C ASP A 201 0.87 18.71 -9.33
N ARG A 202 -0.13 19.58 -9.32
CA ARG A 202 0.03 21.00 -9.67
C ARG A 202 0.93 21.79 -8.71
N ASP A 203 1.15 21.25 -7.52
CA ASP A 203 1.91 21.90 -6.45
C ASP A 203 3.38 21.48 -6.43
N ARG A 204 3.79 20.54 -7.28
CA ARG A 204 5.14 19.95 -7.31
C ARG A 204 5.55 19.47 -5.91
N LEU A 205 4.70 18.70 -5.30
CA LEU A 205 4.88 18.22 -3.92
C LEU A 205 5.97 17.15 -3.82
N VAL A 206 6.02 16.24 -4.81
CA VAL A 206 6.90 15.09 -4.83
C VAL A 206 7.44 14.88 -6.24
N GLU A 207 8.75 14.80 -6.37
CA GLU A 207 9.45 14.62 -7.65
C GLU A 207 10.31 13.36 -7.60
N GLY A 208 10.40 12.63 -8.71
CA GLY A 208 11.30 11.50 -8.84
C GLY A 208 12.76 11.93 -8.77
N ILE A 209 13.60 11.21 -8.03
CA ILE A 209 15.07 11.47 -8.01
C ILE A 209 15.66 11.12 -9.37
N ARG A 210 15.18 10.03 -9.98
CA ARG A 210 15.54 9.58 -11.33
C ARG A 210 14.25 9.22 -12.08
N PRO A 211 13.51 10.23 -12.55
CA PRO A 211 12.25 10.00 -13.24
C PRO A 211 12.49 9.20 -14.53
N LEU A 212 11.59 8.28 -14.79
CA LEU A 212 11.60 7.49 -16.02
C LEU A 212 11.43 8.43 -17.21
N GLN A 213 12.35 8.34 -18.16
CA GLN A 213 12.22 9.05 -19.42
C GLN A 213 11.15 8.35 -20.25
N LEU A 214 10.02 9.00 -20.39
CA LEU A 214 8.86 8.51 -21.13
C LEU A 214 8.72 9.34 -22.39
N ASP A 215 8.69 8.66 -23.52
CA ASP A 215 8.29 9.27 -24.78
C ASP A 215 6.74 9.31 -24.80
N LEU A 216 6.19 10.41 -24.30
CA LEU A 216 4.77 10.66 -24.30
C LEU A 216 4.47 11.69 -25.41
N ASP A 217 4.02 11.17 -26.54
CA ASP A 217 3.53 12.00 -27.65
C ASP A 217 2.19 12.62 -27.24
N ASP A 218 2.22 13.82 -26.67
CA ASP A 218 1.01 14.51 -26.21
C ASP A 218 -0.01 14.72 -27.32
N PRO A 219 0.32 15.14 -28.56
CA PRO A 219 -0.63 15.23 -29.67
C PRO A 219 -1.33 13.91 -29.98
N TYR A 220 -0.61 12.79 -29.94
CA TYR A 220 -1.21 11.47 -30.13
C TYR A 220 -2.24 11.14 -29.05
N TYR A 221 -1.89 11.37 -27.78
CA TYR A 221 -2.80 11.05 -26.68
C TYR A 221 -3.98 12.03 -26.59
N GLU A 222 -3.79 13.30 -26.95
CA GLU A 222 -4.90 14.26 -27.07
C GLU A 222 -5.92 13.83 -28.15
N GLN A 223 -5.43 13.29 -29.28
CA GLN A 223 -6.30 12.71 -30.31
C GLN A 223 -6.93 11.39 -29.88
N LEU A 224 -6.28 10.60 -29.02
CA LEU A 224 -6.83 9.34 -28.53
C LEU A 224 -7.94 9.58 -27.51
N PHE A 225 -7.74 10.51 -26.56
CA PHE A 225 -8.66 10.76 -25.46
C PHE A 225 -9.63 11.91 -25.79
N THR A 226 -10.54 11.64 -26.72
CA THR A 226 -11.51 12.61 -27.28
C THR A 226 -12.84 12.69 -26.52
N GLY A 227 -12.97 11.97 -25.42
CA GLY A 227 -14.18 11.99 -24.59
C GLY A 227 -14.37 13.36 -23.91
N GLU A 228 -15.62 13.77 -23.72
CA GLU A 228 -15.98 15.05 -23.12
C GLU A 228 -15.66 15.12 -21.60
N ASN A 229 -15.55 13.96 -20.96
CA ASN A 229 -15.38 13.88 -19.50
C ASN A 229 -14.45 12.71 -19.10
N TYR A 230 -14.13 12.66 -17.79
CA TYR A 230 -13.29 11.63 -17.22
C TYR A 230 -13.80 10.21 -17.51
N GLN A 231 -15.10 9.97 -17.39
CA GLN A 231 -15.66 8.62 -17.51
C GLN A 231 -15.56 8.09 -18.94
N GLU A 232 -15.75 8.96 -19.92
CA GLU A 232 -15.58 8.59 -21.33
C GLU A 232 -14.13 8.28 -21.66
N ASN A 233 -13.22 9.16 -21.25
CA ASN A 233 -11.79 8.94 -21.47
C ASN A 233 -11.25 7.74 -20.69
N TYR A 234 -11.80 7.43 -19.50
CA TYR A 234 -11.48 6.21 -18.79
C TYR A 234 -11.91 4.93 -19.54
N ARG A 235 -13.07 4.96 -20.24
CA ARG A 235 -13.48 3.84 -21.10
C ARG A 235 -12.54 3.69 -22.30
N ILE A 236 -12.12 4.79 -22.92
CA ILE A 236 -11.12 4.81 -24.00
C ILE A 236 -9.80 4.21 -23.51
N LEU A 237 -9.34 4.61 -22.32
CA LEU A 237 -8.14 4.04 -21.70
C LEU A 237 -8.24 2.51 -21.54
N ILE A 238 -9.34 2.02 -20.97
CA ILE A 238 -9.56 0.57 -20.79
C ILE A 238 -9.52 -0.15 -22.16
N GLN A 239 -10.20 0.40 -23.15
CA GLN A 239 -10.22 -0.19 -24.50
C GLN A 239 -8.82 -0.22 -25.10
N LYS A 240 -8.09 0.89 -25.02
CA LYS A 240 -6.73 1.01 -25.56
C LYS A 240 -5.76 0.01 -24.91
N ILE A 241 -5.79 -0.10 -23.59
CA ILE A 241 -4.94 -1.06 -22.87
C ILE A 241 -5.27 -2.51 -23.25
N ARG A 242 -6.55 -2.83 -23.44
CA ARG A 242 -7.00 -4.16 -23.86
C ARG A 242 -6.56 -4.55 -25.28
N GLU A 243 -6.36 -3.60 -26.19
CA GLU A 243 -5.79 -3.86 -27.52
C GLU A 243 -4.40 -4.54 -27.43
N PHE A 244 -3.69 -4.32 -26.35
CA PHE A 244 -2.40 -4.93 -26.06
C PHE A 244 -2.48 -6.20 -25.20
N ASN A 245 -3.67 -6.77 -24.98
CA ASN A 245 -3.93 -7.85 -24.04
C ASN A 245 -3.48 -7.55 -22.59
N GLU A 246 -3.52 -6.28 -22.20
CA GLU A 246 -3.21 -5.81 -20.86
C GLU A 246 -4.49 -5.36 -20.14
N ASN A 247 -4.38 -5.16 -18.82
CA ASN A 247 -5.41 -4.52 -18.01
C ASN A 247 -4.78 -3.42 -17.18
N ILE A 248 -5.56 -2.42 -16.79
CA ILE A 248 -5.08 -1.46 -15.79
C ILE A 248 -4.71 -2.25 -14.52
N PRO A 249 -3.49 -2.05 -13.97
CA PRO A 249 -3.09 -2.75 -12.76
C PRO A 249 -4.13 -2.58 -11.65
N PRO A 250 -4.56 -3.67 -10.97
CA PRO A 250 -5.71 -3.64 -10.07
C PRO A 250 -5.64 -2.56 -8.99
N LEU A 251 -4.45 -2.33 -8.43
CA LEU A 251 -4.25 -1.32 -7.39
C LEU A 251 -4.37 0.10 -7.93
N ILE A 252 -3.81 0.39 -9.11
CA ILE A 252 -3.95 1.68 -9.79
C ILE A 252 -5.42 1.93 -10.10
N ASN A 253 -6.09 0.93 -10.66
CA ASN A 253 -7.52 1.02 -10.97
C ASN A 253 -8.37 1.29 -9.72
N ALA A 254 -8.05 0.64 -8.61
CA ALA A 254 -8.73 0.86 -7.34
C ALA A 254 -8.56 2.31 -6.84
N TYR A 255 -7.35 2.87 -6.92
CA TYR A 255 -7.08 4.25 -6.52
C TYR A 255 -7.77 5.28 -7.42
N MET A 256 -7.75 5.10 -8.75
CA MET A 256 -8.47 5.96 -9.71
C MET A 256 -9.97 6.04 -9.41
N ASN A 257 -10.54 4.94 -8.91
CA ASN A 257 -11.96 4.84 -8.56
C ASN A 257 -12.26 5.12 -7.08
N LEU A 258 -11.28 5.59 -6.31
CA LEU A 258 -11.43 5.87 -4.90
C LEU A 258 -11.66 7.35 -4.61
N SER A 259 -10.93 8.23 -5.29
CA SER A 259 -10.95 9.67 -5.04
C SER A 259 -10.73 10.47 -6.31
N PRO A 260 -11.55 11.53 -6.55
CA PRO A 260 -11.37 12.41 -7.70
C PRO A 260 -10.18 13.37 -7.56
N THR A 261 -9.64 13.52 -6.35
CA THR A 261 -8.53 14.42 -6.03
C THR A 261 -7.23 13.67 -5.71
N MET A 262 -7.14 12.41 -6.14
CA MET A 262 -5.88 11.68 -6.15
C MET A 262 -4.80 12.53 -6.83
N ARG A 263 -3.58 12.48 -6.33
CA ARG A 263 -2.42 13.07 -7.02
C ARG A 263 -1.46 11.99 -7.41
N VAL A 264 -0.96 12.10 -8.62
CA VAL A 264 0.05 11.20 -9.18
C VAL A 264 1.34 12.00 -9.35
N PHE A 265 2.42 11.43 -8.90
CA PHE A 265 3.76 11.98 -9.00
C PHE A 265 4.56 11.31 -10.13
N ASP A 266 5.85 11.55 -10.17
CA ASP A 266 6.70 10.92 -11.17
C ASP A 266 6.69 9.39 -11.06
N THR A 267 7.02 8.76 -12.18
CA THR A 267 7.34 7.34 -12.26
C THR A 267 8.85 7.17 -12.28
N VAL A 268 9.37 6.26 -11.48
CA VAL A 268 10.81 5.99 -11.33
C VAL A 268 11.09 4.50 -11.50
N SER A 269 12.29 4.14 -11.93
CA SER A 269 12.73 2.74 -11.95
C SER A 269 13.22 2.32 -10.57
N ASN A 270 12.93 1.07 -10.20
CA ASN A 270 13.41 0.43 -8.98
C ASN A 270 14.24 -0.81 -9.33
N PRO A 271 15.55 -0.64 -9.57
CA PRO A 271 16.42 -1.75 -9.96
C PRO A 271 16.57 -2.82 -8.87
N ASP A 272 16.46 -2.43 -7.59
CA ASP A 272 16.61 -3.34 -6.45
C ASP A 272 15.38 -4.22 -6.22
N PHE A 273 14.35 -4.05 -7.04
CA PHE A 273 13.10 -4.80 -6.97
C PHE A 273 12.68 -5.42 -8.30
N GLY A 274 13.64 -5.95 -9.04
CA GLY A 274 13.41 -6.54 -10.36
C GLY A 274 13.27 -5.52 -11.50
N GLY A 275 13.73 -4.29 -11.30
CA GLY A 275 13.70 -3.23 -12.33
C GLY A 275 12.29 -2.68 -12.60
N VAL A 276 11.35 -2.89 -11.69
CA VAL A 276 9.97 -2.42 -11.83
C VAL A 276 9.89 -0.90 -11.88
N GLU A 277 8.78 -0.40 -12.41
CA GLU A 277 8.48 1.02 -12.49
C GLU A 277 7.50 1.41 -11.38
N GLU A 278 7.82 2.43 -10.61
CA GLU A 278 7.04 2.85 -9.46
C GLU A 278 6.54 4.27 -9.59
N THR A 279 5.24 4.45 -9.48
CA THR A 279 4.57 5.76 -9.57
C THR A 279 4.12 6.19 -8.19
N GLY A 280 4.55 7.38 -7.73
CA GLY A 280 4.10 7.94 -6.45
C GLY A 280 2.63 8.37 -6.51
N ILE A 281 1.88 8.10 -5.45
CA ILE A 281 0.45 8.45 -5.33
C ILE A 281 0.13 9.03 -3.96
N LEU A 282 -0.68 10.09 -3.93
CA LEU A 282 -1.25 10.68 -2.71
C LEU A 282 -2.78 10.70 -2.81
N LEU A 283 -3.43 10.22 -1.76
CA LEU A 283 -4.88 10.27 -1.60
C LEU A 283 -5.25 11.20 -0.44
N THR A 284 -6.21 12.11 -0.66
CA THR A 284 -6.85 12.88 0.40
C THR A 284 -8.04 12.10 0.95
N ILE A 285 -7.98 11.73 2.24
CA ILE A 285 -8.98 10.85 2.87
C ILE A 285 -10.38 11.45 2.82
N ASN A 286 -10.51 12.77 3.02
CA ASN A 286 -11.82 13.44 3.01
C ASN A 286 -12.46 13.47 1.63
N ASP A 287 -11.68 13.34 0.57
CA ASP A 287 -12.13 13.38 -0.81
C ASP A 287 -12.44 11.98 -1.38
N ILE A 288 -12.24 10.94 -0.57
CA ILE A 288 -12.69 9.58 -0.92
C ILE A 288 -14.21 9.59 -1.08
N TYR A 289 -14.70 9.01 -2.18
CA TYR A 289 -16.14 8.91 -2.44
C TYR A 289 -16.91 8.37 -1.24
N ASP A 290 -17.98 9.02 -0.86
CA ASP A 290 -18.71 8.74 0.39
C ASP A 290 -19.13 7.29 0.55
N GLU A 291 -19.58 6.64 -0.52
CA GLU A 291 -19.95 5.23 -0.50
C GLU A 291 -18.75 4.33 -0.12
N LYS A 292 -17.59 4.61 -0.73
CA LYS A 292 -16.34 3.89 -0.44
C LYS A 292 -15.87 4.15 0.98
N ARG A 293 -15.84 5.43 1.40
CA ARG A 293 -15.45 5.81 2.75
C ARG A 293 -16.37 5.15 3.79
N LYS A 294 -17.69 5.23 3.62
CA LYS A 294 -18.65 4.58 4.51
C LYS A 294 -18.48 3.07 4.56
N ARG A 295 -18.22 2.42 3.42
CA ARG A 295 -18.00 0.98 3.34
C ARG A 295 -16.81 0.53 4.17
N TYR A 296 -15.67 1.20 4.06
CA TYR A 296 -14.42 0.78 4.69
C TYR A 296 -14.24 1.30 6.12
N THR A 297 -14.87 2.42 6.49
CA THR A 297 -14.74 2.98 7.85
C THR A 297 -15.85 2.57 8.80
N ARG A 298 -16.94 1.95 8.32
CA ARG A 298 -18.02 1.46 9.17
C ARG A 298 -17.98 -0.06 9.28
N TRP A 299 -17.97 -0.57 10.51
CA TRP A 299 -18.16 -2.01 10.78
C TRP A 299 -18.91 -2.19 12.09
N ASN A 300 -19.61 -3.34 12.23
CA ASN A 300 -20.39 -3.66 13.41
C ASN A 300 -19.45 -3.86 14.62
N GLY A 301 -19.78 -3.26 15.77
CA GLY A 301 -19.01 -3.39 17.01
C GLY A 301 -17.89 -2.35 17.23
N TRP A 302 -17.55 -1.54 16.24
CA TRP A 302 -16.46 -0.58 16.34
C TRP A 302 -16.67 0.48 17.43
N ARG A 303 -17.93 0.91 17.66
CA ARG A 303 -18.24 1.94 18.65
C ARG A 303 -18.00 1.52 20.10
N ARG A 304 -18.13 0.23 20.43
CA ARG A 304 -18.04 -0.25 21.82
C ARG A 304 -16.64 -0.12 22.43
N ASN A 305 -15.56 -0.17 21.64
CA ASN A 305 -14.19 -0.15 22.15
C ASN A 305 -13.25 0.83 21.42
N LEU A 306 -13.79 1.75 20.59
CA LEU A 306 -12.96 2.61 19.76
C LEU A 306 -12.00 3.49 20.58
N LYS A 307 -12.51 4.08 21.69
CA LYS A 307 -11.69 4.94 22.56
C LYS A 307 -10.55 4.13 23.16
N ALA A 308 -10.85 2.97 23.72
CA ALA A 308 -9.85 2.08 24.31
C ALA A 308 -8.84 1.57 23.25
N ARG A 309 -9.31 1.23 22.05
CA ARG A 309 -8.42 0.78 20.93
C ARG A 309 -7.55 1.92 20.39
N ARG A 310 -8.08 3.13 20.30
CA ARG A 310 -7.28 4.32 19.93
C ARG A 310 -6.24 4.62 20.99
N GLU A 311 -6.60 4.53 22.27
CA GLU A 311 -5.65 4.69 23.37
C GLU A 311 -4.61 3.58 23.39
N ALA A 312 -4.99 2.32 23.21
CA ALA A 312 -4.08 1.18 23.13
C ALA A 312 -3.10 1.34 21.95
N PHE A 313 -3.60 1.66 20.76
CA PHE A 313 -2.76 1.89 19.58
C PHE A 313 -1.85 3.10 19.75
N ARG A 314 -2.36 4.19 20.36
CA ARG A 314 -1.58 5.39 20.68
C ARG A 314 -0.54 5.14 21.76
N LEU A 315 -0.90 4.42 22.82
CA LEU A 315 0.02 4.02 23.90
C LEU A 315 1.10 3.08 23.36
N HIS A 316 0.73 2.14 22.52
CA HIS A 316 1.66 1.24 21.85
C HIS A 316 2.69 2.00 20.99
N LEU A 317 2.23 2.98 20.21
CA LEU A 317 3.10 3.91 19.47
C LEU A 317 3.99 4.75 20.42
N ILE A 318 3.44 5.26 21.52
CA ILE A 318 4.16 6.08 22.50
C ILE A 318 5.18 5.25 23.28
N ASP A 319 4.81 4.04 23.72
CA ASP A 319 5.72 3.13 24.42
C ASP A 319 6.85 2.66 23.53
N HIS A 320 6.53 2.38 22.28
CA HIS A 320 7.54 2.05 21.28
C HIS A 320 8.54 3.20 21.11
N LEU A 321 8.05 4.45 21.00
CA LEU A 321 8.87 5.66 20.92
C LEU A 321 9.71 5.90 22.18
N ALA A 322 9.15 5.64 23.38
CA ALA A 322 9.85 5.78 24.64
C ALA A 322 11.01 4.77 24.77
N ARG A 323 10.80 3.53 24.32
CA ARG A 323 11.85 2.50 24.26
C ARG A 323 12.99 2.88 23.32
N ILE A 324 12.67 3.48 22.18
CA ILE A 324 13.66 3.98 21.21
C ILE A 324 14.50 5.11 21.84
N LYS A 325 13.86 6.10 22.48
CA LYS A 325 14.57 7.20 23.15
C LYS A 325 15.51 6.68 24.23
N LYS A 326 15.08 5.68 25.04
CA LYS A 326 15.95 5.06 26.04
C LYS A 326 17.14 4.31 25.43
N LYS A 327 16.95 3.59 24.32
CA LYS A 327 18.06 2.93 23.61
C LYS A 327 19.06 3.92 22.99
N LYS A 328 18.59 5.05 22.42
CA LYS A 328 19.47 6.10 21.86
C LYS A 328 20.19 6.91 22.94
N ALA A 329 19.72 6.93 24.18
CA ALA A 329 20.38 7.58 25.31
C ALA A 329 21.39 6.66 26.03
N ALA A 330 21.37 5.36 25.74
CA ALA A 330 22.25 4.36 26.33
C ALA A 330 23.43 3.95 25.42
N ASN A 331 23.42 4.43 24.17
CA ASN A 331 24.53 4.34 23.20
C ASN A 331 25.11 5.74 22.95
#